data_95fe3f015ae7a84b0bfb9998d9d19a7b
#
_entry.id   95fe3f015ae7a84b0bfb9998d9d19a7b
#
_cell.length_a   1.000
_cell.length_b   1.000
_cell.length_c   1.000
_cell.angle_alpha   90.00
_cell.angle_beta   90.00
_cell.angle_gamma   90.00
#
_symmetry.space_group_name_H-M   'P 1'
#
loop_
_entity.id
_entity.type
_entity.pdbx_description
1 polymer ?
#
loop_
_entity_poly.entity_id
_entity_poly.type
_entity_poly.pdbx_seq_one_letter_code
_entity_poly.pdbx_strand_id
1 'polypeptide(L)'
;MTPWQELAQWLTRGPAVLVRVAQVEGSGPREVGAWMAVSASGLLGTIGGGQLEFEAMAEARAGLASGQVLQARRRFALGPSLGQCCGGVVHLAFEWLG
;
A
#
# COMPACT_ATOMS: atom_id res chain seq x y z
N MET A 1 2.86 -19.09 10.09
CA MET A 1 2.93 -17.71 10.60
C MET A 1 1.92 -16.85 9.84
N THR A 2 1.14 -16.06 10.54
CA THR A 2 0.20 -15.14 9.90
C THR A 2 0.92 -13.90 9.41
N PRO A 3 0.33 -13.16 8.42
CA PRO A 3 0.94 -11.90 7.97
C PRO A 3 1.15 -10.90 9.11
N TRP A 4 0.25 -10.85 10.08
CA TRP A 4 0.39 -9.95 11.23
C TRP A 4 1.58 -10.32 12.12
N GLN A 5 1.83 -11.62 12.30
CA GLN A 5 2.97 -12.08 13.07
C GLN A 5 4.28 -11.75 12.35
N GLU A 6 4.30 -11.91 11.04
CA GLU A 6 5.47 -11.57 10.24
C GLU A 6 5.74 -10.06 10.28
N LEU A 7 4.70 -9.26 10.20
CA LEU A 7 4.81 -7.80 10.31
C LEU A 7 5.39 -7.41 11.67
N ALA A 8 4.95 -8.05 12.75
CA ALA A 8 5.48 -7.76 14.08
C ALA A 8 6.97 -8.04 14.15
N GLN A 9 7.45 -9.11 13.49
CA GLN A 9 8.88 -9.38 13.42
C GLN A 9 9.65 -8.33 12.62
N TRP A 10 9.06 -7.85 11.53
CA TRP A 10 9.67 -6.78 10.74
C TRP A 10 9.91 -5.53 11.59
N LEU A 11 8.92 -5.17 12.41
CA LEU A 11 9.00 -3.94 13.20
C LEU A 11 10.08 -3.99 14.28
N THR A 12 10.58 -5.17 14.62
CA THR A 12 11.75 -5.28 15.51
C THR A 12 13.04 -4.88 14.81
N ARG A 13 13.05 -4.86 13.48
CA ARG A 13 14.25 -4.54 12.69
C ARG A 13 14.26 -3.10 12.18
N GLY A 14 13.09 -2.48 12.11
CA GLY A 14 12.98 -1.12 11.60
C GLY A 14 11.54 -0.79 11.25
N PRO A 15 11.30 0.45 10.81
CA PRO A 15 9.94 0.88 10.49
C PRO A 15 9.44 0.27 9.18
N ALA A 16 8.12 0.32 9.02
CA ALA A 16 7.44 -0.05 7.79
C ALA A 16 6.31 0.94 7.55
N VAL A 17 5.78 0.95 6.34
CA VAL A 17 4.58 1.72 6.01
C VAL A 17 3.48 0.73 5.68
N LEU A 18 2.35 0.86 6.36
CA LEU A 18 1.17 0.08 6.05
C LEU A 18 0.38 0.82 4.98
N VAL A 19 0.08 0.13 3.88
CA VAL A 19 -0.76 0.65 2.81
C VAL A 19 -2.05 -0.15 2.82
N ARG A 20 -3.17 0.52 2.99
CA ARG A 20 -4.47 -0.12 3.15
C ARG A 20 -5.48 0.46 2.17
N VAL A 21 -6.29 -0.41 1.57
CA VAL A 21 -7.41 0.04 0.74
C VAL A 21 -8.50 0.57 1.68
N ALA A 22 -8.66 1.90 1.69
CA ALA A 22 -9.60 2.55 2.60
C ALA A 22 -10.97 2.72 1.97
N GLN A 23 -11.04 2.90 0.65
CA GLN A 23 -12.29 3.10 -0.06
C GLN A 23 -12.13 2.71 -1.52
N VAL A 24 -13.16 2.12 -2.12
CA VAL A 24 -13.20 1.77 -3.53
C VAL A 24 -14.47 2.33 -4.14
N GLU A 25 -14.33 3.00 -5.29
CA GLU A 25 -15.46 3.49 -6.07
C GLU A 25 -15.45 2.79 -7.42
N GLY A 26 -16.58 2.18 -7.80
CA GLY A 26 -16.63 1.38 -9.01
C GLY A 26 -15.93 0.04 -8.83
N SER A 27 -15.30 -0.45 -9.89
CA SER A 27 -14.56 -1.71 -9.86
C SER A 27 -13.13 -1.46 -9.42
N GLY A 28 -12.67 -2.17 -8.41
CA GLY A 28 -11.30 -2.06 -7.92
C GLY A 28 -10.62 -3.43 -7.90
N PRO A 29 -9.28 -3.46 -7.84
CA PRO A 29 -8.53 -4.72 -7.85
C PRO A 29 -8.67 -5.52 -6.55
N ARG A 30 -8.97 -4.85 -5.45
CA ARG A 30 -9.16 -5.49 -4.15
C ARG A 30 -10.27 -4.80 -3.38
N GLU A 31 -10.81 -5.50 -2.42
CA GLU A 31 -11.85 -4.97 -1.56
C GLU A 31 -11.27 -4.07 -0.47
N VAL A 32 -12.13 -3.24 0.11
CA VAL A 32 -11.77 -2.42 1.26
C VAL A 32 -11.26 -3.30 2.38
N GLY A 33 -10.17 -2.89 3.00
CA GLY A 33 -9.51 -3.64 4.06
C GLY A 33 -8.29 -4.42 3.60
N ALA A 34 -8.13 -4.65 2.30
CA ALA A 34 -6.89 -5.26 1.79
C ALA A 34 -5.71 -4.36 2.14
N TRP A 35 -4.56 -4.97 2.47
CA TRP A 35 -3.41 -4.20 2.91
C TRP A 35 -2.11 -4.86 2.49
N MET A 36 -1.06 -4.04 2.43
CA MET A 36 0.30 -4.51 2.32
C MET A 36 1.17 -3.69 3.24
N ALA A 37 2.28 -4.26 3.69
CA ALA A 37 3.27 -3.55 4.48
C ALA A 37 4.55 -3.47 3.66
N VAL A 38 5.16 -2.29 3.65
CA VAL A 38 6.36 -2.01 2.86
C VAL A 38 7.48 -1.61 3.79
N SER A 39 8.61 -2.30 3.72
CA SER A 39 9.84 -1.89 4.39
C SER A 39 10.85 -1.46 3.34
N ALA A 40 12.01 -1.00 3.77
CA ALA A 40 13.08 -0.59 2.86
C ALA A 40 13.52 -1.73 1.94
N SER A 41 13.39 -2.97 2.40
CA SER A 41 13.90 -4.13 1.68
C SER A 41 12.86 -5.22 1.41
N GLY A 42 11.60 -5.01 1.80
CA GLY A 42 10.61 -6.08 1.65
C GLY A 42 9.19 -5.60 1.44
N LEU A 43 8.34 -6.56 1.10
CA LEU A 43 6.93 -6.35 0.88
C LEU A 43 6.17 -7.52 1.49
N LEU A 44 5.09 -7.24 2.19
CA LEU A 44 4.24 -8.24 2.82
C LEU A 44 2.79 -7.94 2.48
N GLY A 45 2.05 -8.95 2.01
CA GLY A 45 0.66 -8.76 1.60
C GLY A 45 0.53 -8.16 0.20
N THR A 46 -0.68 -7.78 -0.17
CA THR A 46 -0.95 -7.19 -1.49
C THR A 46 -2.24 -6.37 -1.47
N ILE A 47 -2.28 -5.34 -2.30
CA ILE A 47 -3.49 -4.55 -2.53
C ILE A 47 -4.04 -4.77 -3.94
N GLY A 48 -3.62 -5.86 -4.60
CA GLY A 48 -4.12 -6.23 -5.91
C GLY A 48 -3.08 -6.39 -7.00
N GLY A 49 -1.84 -6.04 -6.71
CA GLY A 49 -0.75 -6.15 -7.68
C GLY A 49 -0.77 -5.08 -8.75
N GLY A 50 0.04 -5.27 -9.78
CA GLY A 50 0.08 -4.39 -10.94
C GLY A 50 0.66 -3.01 -10.65
N GLN A 51 0.33 -2.07 -11.52
CA GLN A 51 0.89 -0.72 -11.46
C GLN A 51 0.46 0.05 -10.21
N LEU A 52 -0.77 -0.19 -9.75
CA LEU A 52 -1.24 0.46 -8.52
C LEU A 52 -0.36 0.11 -7.33
N GLU A 53 -0.06 -1.17 -7.17
CA GLU A 53 0.79 -1.63 -6.07
C GLU A 53 2.20 -1.09 -6.21
N PHE A 54 2.74 -1.06 -7.42
CA PHE A 54 4.06 -0.50 -7.71
C PHE A 54 4.13 0.97 -7.31
N GLU A 55 3.14 1.77 -7.69
CA GLU A 55 3.08 3.19 -7.35
C GLU A 55 2.98 3.42 -5.84
N ALA A 56 2.14 2.64 -5.18
CA ALA A 56 1.98 2.74 -3.73
C ALA A 56 3.28 2.34 -3.00
N MET A 57 3.95 1.32 -3.49
CA MET A 57 5.22 0.87 -2.94
C MET A 57 6.29 1.94 -3.07
N ALA A 58 6.35 2.60 -4.22
CA ALA A 58 7.32 3.67 -4.46
C ALA A 58 7.08 4.83 -3.49
N GLU A 59 5.83 5.21 -3.27
CA GLU A 59 5.52 6.27 -2.32
C GLU A 59 5.85 5.86 -0.89
N ALA A 60 5.51 4.64 -0.50
CA ALA A 60 5.82 4.14 0.83
C ALA A 60 7.33 4.16 1.10
N ARG A 61 8.13 3.74 0.12
CA ARG A 61 9.60 3.74 0.26
C ARG A 61 10.18 5.14 0.29
N ALA A 62 9.60 6.07 -0.45
CA ALA A 62 10.01 7.47 -0.38
C ALA A 62 9.74 8.03 1.03
N GLY A 63 8.60 7.66 1.63
CA GLY A 63 8.30 8.03 3.01
C GLY A 63 9.29 7.43 4.00
N LEU A 64 9.65 6.16 3.82
CA LEU A 64 10.63 5.51 4.68
C LEU A 64 11.99 6.21 4.61
N ALA A 65 12.40 6.63 3.42
CA ALA A 65 13.65 7.38 3.24
C ALA A 65 13.59 8.75 3.92
N SER A 66 12.41 9.38 3.96
CA SER A 66 12.21 10.69 4.58
C SER A 66 11.98 10.61 6.09
N GLY A 67 11.68 9.43 6.62
CA GLY A 67 11.38 9.23 8.03
C GLY A 67 9.93 9.53 8.40
N GLN A 68 9.04 9.65 7.42
CA GLN A 68 7.62 9.93 7.68
C GLN A 68 6.80 9.57 6.47
N VAL A 69 5.50 9.35 6.67
CA VAL A 69 4.55 9.17 5.59
C VAL A 69 4.40 10.50 4.86
N LEU A 70 4.53 10.49 3.52
CA LEU A 70 4.46 11.71 2.71
C LEU A 70 3.03 12.23 2.62
N GLN A 71 2.07 11.34 2.42
CA GLN A 71 0.64 11.66 2.41
C GLN A 71 -0.09 10.54 3.12
N ALA A 72 -0.95 10.90 4.08
CA ALA A 72 -1.70 9.90 4.84
C ALA A 72 -2.73 9.18 3.98
N ARG A 73 -3.18 9.81 2.90
CA ARG A 73 -4.20 9.23 2.02
C ARG A 73 -4.00 9.72 0.60
N ARG A 74 -4.16 8.80 -0.37
CA ARG A 74 -4.09 9.14 -1.78
C ARG A 74 -5.21 8.48 -2.56
N ARG A 75 -5.69 9.20 -3.57
CA ARG A 75 -6.70 8.73 -4.51
C ARG A 75 -6.02 8.33 -5.81
N PHE A 76 -6.33 7.12 -6.28
CA PHE A 76 -5.82 6.62 -7.55
C PHE A 76 -7.00 6.31 -8.47
N ALA A 77 -7.05 7.00 -9.61
CA ALA A 77 -8.02 6.68 -10.66
C ALA A 77 -7.46 5.52 -11.48
N LEU A 78 -8.18 4.41 -11.48
CA LEU A 78 -7.76 3.20 -12.21
C LEU A 78 -8.17 3.33 -13.67
N GLY A 79 -7.23 3.00 -14.55
CA GLY A 79 -7.47 3.09 -15.99
C GLY A 79 -6.26 2.57 -16.73
N PRO A 80 -6.23 2.76 -18.05
CA PRO A 80 -5.11 2.24 -18.86
C PRO A 80 -3.75 2.75 -18.41
N SER A 81 -3.66 3.97 -17.89
CA SER A 81 -2.41 4.55 -17.43
C SER A 81 -1.80 3.82 -16.24
N LEU A 82 -2.63 3.12 -15.45
CA LEU A 82 -2.18 2.29 -14.33
C LEU A 82 -2.26 0.81 -14.63
N GLY A 83 -2.47 0.43 -15.89
CA GLY A 83 -2.57 -0.96 -16.28
C GLY A 83 -3.86 -1.64 -15.84
N GLN A 84 -4.87 -0.86 -15.47
CA GLN A 84 -6.17 -1.37 -15.05
C GLN A 84 -7.23 -1.01 -16.07
N CYS A 85 -8.09 -1.96 -16.39
CA CYS A 85 -9.14 -1.77 -17.40
C CYS A 85 -10.49 -1.43 -16.80
N CYS A 86 -10.66 -1.58 -15.51
CA CYS A 86 -11.98 -1.52 -14.87
C CYS A 86 -12.47 -0.11 -14.55
N GLY A 87 -11.59 0.90 -14.57
CA GLY A 87 -12.01 2.29 -14.50
C GLY A 87 -12.52 2.78 -13.16
N GLY A 88 -12.23 2.09 -12.07
CA GLY A 88 -12.65 2.51 -10.74
C GLY A 88 -11.71 3.54 -10.11
N VAL A 89 -12.01 3.90 -8.87
CA VAL A 89 -11.17 4.76 -8.05
C VAL A 89 -10.86 4.04 -6.74
N VAL A 90 -9.61 4.07 -6.33
CA VAL A 90 -9.17 3.47 -5.08
C VAL A 90 -8.55 4.54 -4.20
N HIS A 91 -8.95 4.58 -2.94
CA HIS A 91 -8.33 5.45 -1.94
C HIS A 91 -7.44 4.59 -1.05
N LEU A 92 -6.17 4.91 -1.00
CA LEU A 92 -5.20 4.20 -0.18
C LEU A 92 -4.83 5.05 1.03
N ALA A 93 -4.80 4.41 2.20
CA ALA A 93 -4.32 5.02 3.42
C ALA A 93 -2.90 4.53 3.68
N PHE A 94 -2.02 5.44 4.05
CA PHE A 94 -0.62 5.15 4.36
C PHE A 94 -0.39 5.46 5.84
N GLU A 95 0.12 4.47 6.58
CA GLU A 95 0.38 4.62 8.00
C GLU A 95 1.83 4.24 8.33
N TRP A 96 2.48 5.07 9.12
CA TRP A 96 3.82 4.77 9.62
C TRP A 96 3.71 3.75 10.76
N LEU A 97 4.48 2.68 10.67
CA LEU A 97 4.58 1.65 11.70
C LEU A 97 6.01 1.60 12.20
N GLY A 98 6.17 1.65 13.49
CA GLY A 98 7.50 1.63 14.12
C GLY A 98 7.68 2.71 15.15
#